data_d1d1a36aca60fb901663704ecab61cfb
#
_entry.id   d1d1a36aca60fb901663704ecab61cfb
#
_cell.length_a   1.000
_cell.length_b   1.000
_cell.length_c   1.000
_cell.angle_alpha   90.00
_cell.angle_beta   90.00
_cell.angle_gamma   90.00
#
_symmetry.space_group_name_H-M   'P 1'
#
loop_
_entity.id
_entity.type
_entity.pdbx_description
1 polymer ?
#
loop_
_entity_poly.entity_id
_entity_poly.type
_entity_poly.pdbx_seq_one_letter_code
_entity_poly.pdbx_strand_id
1 'polypeptide(L)'
;VDYMLPGILLITIASGIAYTAFRLFTDLQGGIFERFQSMPIARASTLWAHVLTSLVANLLSLVIVVGVALVMGFRSGAGVLPWLGVTGILVLFTLALTWLAVIAGLTAKTVDGARAFSYPLIFLPFFSSAFVPTTTMPGPVRWFADNQPVTSIVDSIRALLAGAPVGSELWVALAWCTGILIVAFALAMRIYRRRIG
;
A
#
# COMPACT_ATOMS: atom_id res chain seq x y z
N VAL A 1 -12.33 14.08 -11.99
CA VAL A 1 -11.41 13.92 -10.84
C VAL A 1 -11.98 12.90 -9.87
N ASP A 2 -13.27 13.01 -9.53
CA ASP A 2 -13.94 12.22 -8.48
C ASP A 2 -13.84 10.70 -8.70
N TYR A 3 -14.01 10.24 -9.93
CA TYR A 3 -13.92 8.83 -10.29
C TYR A 3 -12.50 8.26 -10.16
N MET A 4 -11.49 9.05 -10.55
CA MET A 4 -10.09 8.60 -10.65
C MET A 4 -9.31 8.75 -9.34
N LEU A 5 -9.77 9.60 -8.42
CA LEU A 5 -9.03 9.91 -7.19
C LEU A 5 -8.63 8.66 -6.39
N PRO A 6 -9.51 7.67 -6.15
CA PRO A 6 -9.09 6.47 -5.42
C PRO A 6 -7.94 5.73 -6.10
N GLY A 7 -7.98 5.59 -7.42
CA GLY A 7 -6.91 4.95 -8.20
C GLY A 7 -5.57 5.70 -8.09
N ILE A 8 -5.60 7.03 -8.15
CA ILE A 8 -4.40 7.88 -8.00
C ILE A 8 -3.81 7.72 -6.60
N LEU A 9 -4.65 7.65 -5.56
CA LEU A 9 -4.19 7.40 -4.18
C LEU A 9 -3.47 6.05 -4.05
N LEU A 10 -4.00 4.99 -4.66
CA LEU A 10 -3.37 3.67 -4.62
C LEU A 10 -2.04 3.62 -5.40
N ILE A 11 -1.97 4.26 -6.58
CA ILE A 11 -0.71 4.38 -7.33
C ILE A 11 0.34 5.17 -6.53
N THR A 12 -0.08 6.23 -5.85
CA THR A 12 0.82 7.02 -4.99
C THR A 12 1.43 6.15 -3.90
N ILE A 13 0.64 5.33 -3.23
CA ILE A 13 1.12 4.38 -2.22
C ILE A 13 2.08 3.36 -2.86
N ALA A 14 1.68 2.72 -3.96
CA ALA A 14 2.49 1.71 -4.64
C ALA A 14 3.85 2.26 -5.08
N SER A 15 3.89 3.51 -5.56
CA SER A 15 5.13 4.20 -5.95
C SER A 15 6.03 4.52 -4.74
N GLY A 16 5.45 4.97 -3.64
CA GLY A 16 6.19 5.27 -2.41
C GLY A 16 6.85 4.03 -1.79
N ILE A 17 6.23 2.87 -1.93
CA ILE A 17 6.71 1.59 -1.39
C ILE A 17 7.98 1.10 -2.08
N ALA A 18 8.16 1.39 -3.38
CA ALA A 18 9.40 1.09 -4.11
C ALA A 18 10.64 1.67 -3.40
N TYR A 19 10.50 2.89 -2.89
CA TYR A 19 11.56 3.56 -2.15
C TYR A 19 11.86 2.90 -0.81
N THR A 20 10.85 2.35 -0.15
CA THR A 20 11.02 1.63 1.12
C THR A 20 11.85 0.35 0.94
N ALA A 21 11.54 -0.45 -0.08
CA ALA A 21 12.29 -1.66 -0.40
C ALA A 21 13.75 -1.34 -0.75
N PHE A 22 13.96 -0.28 -1.52
CA PHE A 22 15.29 0.21 -1.88
C PHE A 22 16.10 0.65 -0.65
N ARG A 23 15.53 1.49 0.22
CA ARG A 23 16.23 1.96 1.43
C ARG A 23 16.61 0.81 2.34
N LEU A 24 15.68 -0.10 2.61
CA LEU A 24 15.95 -1.27 3.44
C LEU A 24 17.08 -2.13 2.85
N PHE A 25 17.08 -2.36 1.53
CA PHE A 25 18.14 -3.07 0.85
C PHE A 25 19.49 -2.37 1.01
N THR A 26 19.55 -1.05 0.80
CA THR A 26 20.76 -0.24 0.91
C THR A 26 21.33 -0.25 2.35
N ASP A 27 20.45 -0.14 3.33
CA ASP A 27 20.86 -0.14 4.75
C ASP A 27 21.39 -1.53 5.17
N LEU A 28 20.84 -2.61 4.60
CA LEU A 28 21.37 -3.96 4.78
C LEU A 28 22.78 -4.12 4.18
N GLN A 29 23.02 -3.57 2.98
CA GLN A 29 24.31 -3.62 2.31
C GLN A 29 25.37 -2.73 3.01
N GLY A 30 24.92 -1.62 3.59
CA GLY A 30 25.79 -0.66 4.30
C GLY A 30 26.27 -1.12 5.69
N GLY A 31 25.93 -2.34 6.13
CA GLY A 31 26.35 -2.86 7.43
C GLY A 31 25.68 -2.17 8.62
N ILE A 32 24.64 -1.37 8.40
CA ILE A 32 23.92 -0.67 9.48
C ILE A 32 23.31 -1.67 10.47
N PHE A 33 22.82 -2.79 9.96
CA PHE A 33 22.24 -3.85 10.78
C PHE A 33 23.28 -4.53 11.70
N GLU A 34 24.51 -4.73 11.22
CA GLU A 34 25.62 -5.29 12.04
C GLU A 34 25.99 -4.33 13.17
N ARG A 35 25.98 -3.03 12.90
CA ARG A 35 26.23 -2.01 13.95
C ARG A 35 25.12 -1.99 15.00
N PHE A 36 23.86 -2.16 14.60
CA PHE A 36 22.75 -2.23 15.56
C PHE A 36 22.69 -3.53 16.35
N GLN A 37 23.26 -4.63 15.83
CA GLN A 37 23.36 -5.89 16.59
C GLN A 37 24.31 -5.79 17.80
N SER A 38 25.29 -4.88 17.76
CA SER A 38 26.17 -4.63 18.90
C SER A 38 25.52 -3.78 20.00
N MET A 39 24.33 -3.21 19.76
CA MET A 39 23.61 -2.40 20.72
C MET A 39 22.51 -3.21 21.42
N PRO A 40 22.16 -2.93 22.68
CA PRO A 40 21.07 -3.61 23.39
C PRO A 40 19.70 -3.11 22.94
N ILE A 41 19.41 -3.23 21.62
CA ILE A 41 18.15 -2.80 21.01
C ILE A 41 17.38 -4.03 20.53
N ALA A 42 16.04 -3.98 20.59
CA ALA A 42 15.21 -5.05 20.06
C ALA A 42 15.47 -5.23 18.54
N ARG A 43 15.88 -6.41 18.12
CA ARG A 43 16.27 -6.74 16.74
C ARG A 43 15.24 -6.32 15.68
N ALA A 44 13.95 -6.32 16.03
CA ALA A 44 12.86 -5.91 15.15
C ALA A 44 12.66 -4.39 15.05
N SER A 45 13.28 -3.58 15.93
CA SER A 45 13.06 -2.13 15.98
C SER A 45 13.47 -1.43 14.69
N THR A 46 14.53 -1.91 14.04
CA THR A 46 14.98 -1.36 12.75
C THR A 46 13.96 -1.55 11.64
N LEU A 47 13.32 -2.73 11.55
CA LEU A 47 12.26 -2.95 10.56
C LEU A 47 11.06 -2.04 10.82
N TRP A 48 10.67 -1.88 12.09
CA TRP A 48 9.59 -0.98 12.48
C TRP A 48 9.91 0.47 12.15
N ALA A 49 11.16 0.91 12.29
CA ALA A 49 11.57 2.24 11.90
C ALA A 49 11.37 2.49 10.40
N HIS A 50 11.73 1.53 9.54
CA HIS A 50 11.45 1.62 8.10
C HIS A 50 9.96 1.65 7.79
N VAL A 51 9.17 0.80 8.46
CA VAL A 51 7.72 0.74 8.26
C VAL A 51 7.06 2.05 8.66
N LEU A 52 7.37 2.59 9.85
CA LEU A 52 6.80 3.85 10.33
C LEU A 52 7.21 5.04 9.45
N THR A 53 8.49 5.12 9.07
CA THR A 53 8.96 6.17 8.15
C THR A 53 8.24 6.10 6.81
N SER A 54 8.06 4.91 6.25
CA SER A 54 7.30 4.71 5.01
C SER A 54 5.85 5.10 5.16
N LEU A 55 5.21 4.71 6.26
CA LEU A 55 3.82 5.08 6.55
C LEU A 55 3.64 6.61 6.59
N VAL A 56 4.48 7.30 7.35
CA VAL A 56 4.41 8.77 7.46
C VAL A 56 4.65 9.44 6.10
N ALA A 57 5.66 8.99 5.36
CA ALA A 57 5.96 9.54 4.03
C ALA A 57 4.80 9.33 3.04
N ASN A 58 4.20 8.14 3.02
CA ASN A 58 3.05 7.87 2.17
C ASN A 58 1.82 8.68 2.59
N LEU A 59 1.52 8.79 3.89
CA LEU A 59 0.42 9.61 4.38
C LEU A 59 0.59 11.08 4.00
N LEU A 60 1.80 11.63 4.11
CA LEU A 60 2.09 12.98 3.66
C LEU A 60 1.86 13.14 2.15
N SER A 61 2.30 12.17 1.34
CA SER A 61 2.06 12.17 -0.11
C SER A 61 0.56 12.12 -0.43
N LEU A 62 -0.22 11.31 0.30
CA LEU A 62 -1.67 11.25 0.13
C LEU A 62 -2.36 12.56 0.48
N VAL A 63 -1.93 13.23 1.56
CA VAL A 63 -2.46 14.57 1.93
C VAL A 63 -2.20 15.57 0.80
N ILE A 64 -1.00 15.56 0.20
CA ILE A 64 -0.68 16.43 -0.94
C ILE A 64 -1.57 16.11 -2.14
N VAL A 65 -1.74 14.84 -2.49
CA VAL A 65 -2.59 14.41 -3.63
C VAL A 65 -4.04 14.83 -3.41
N VAL A 66 -4.58 14.61 -2.22
CA VAL A 66 -5.95 15.07 -1.87
C VAL A 66 -6.03 16.59 -1.92
N GLY A 67 -5.02 17.32 -1.42
CA GLY A 67 -4.95 18.77 -1.50
C GLY A 67 -4.99 19.29 -2.93
N VAL A 68 -4.20 18.68 -3.83
CA VAL A 68 -4.23 18.99 -5.27
C VAL A 68 -5.60 18.69 -5.87
N ALA A 69 -6.20 17.55 -5.55
CA ALA A 69 -7.53 17.20 -6.04
C ALA A 69 -8.60 18.22 -5.61
N LEU A 70 -8.53 18.71 -4.37
CA LEU A 70 -9.43 19.79 -3.89
C LEU A 70 -9.26 21.09 -4.69
N VAL A 71 -8.01 21.48 -5.01
CA VAL A 71 -7.71 22.65 -5.86
C VAL A 71 -8.25 22.42 -7.28
N MET A 72 -8.18 21.22 -7.81
CA MET A 72 -8.71 20.84 -9.12
C MET A 72 -10.25 20.75 -9.16
N GLY A 73 -10.94 21.06 -8.05
CA GLY A 73 -12.38 21.11 -8.00
C GLY A 73 -13.05 19.85 -7.46
N PHE A 74 -12.30 18.88 -6.92
CA PHE A 74 -12.87 17.75 -6.18
C PHE A 74 -13.72 18.28 -5.01
N ARG A 75 -14.95 17.78 -4.91
CA ARG A 75 -15.85 18.12 -3.81
C ARG A 75 -16.45 16.84 -3.26
N SER A 76 -16.00 16.43 -2.10
CA SER A 76 -16.61 15.31 -1.38
C SER A 76 -17.85 15.81 -0.64
N GLY A 77 -18.99 15.14 -0.89
CA GLY A 77 -20.20 15.33 -0.06
C GLY A 77 -20.13 14.57 1.27
N ALA A 78 -19.04 13.84 1.52
CA ALA A 78 -18.88 13.00 2.69
C ALA A 78 -18.57 13.82 3.95
N GLY A 79 -19.19 13.41 5.07
CA GLY A 79 -18.88 13.94 6.39
C GLY A 79 -17.52 13.43 6.92
N VAL A 80 -17.21 13.78 8.17
CA VAL A 80 -15.94 13.40 8.83
C VAL A 80 -15.79 11.87 8.96
N LEU A 81 -16.85 11.16 9.29
CA LEU A 81 -16.81 9.71 9.53
C LEU A 81 -16.41 8.90 8.27
N PRO A 82 -16.98 9.14 7.08
CA PRO A 82 -16.49 8.53 5.84
C PRO A 82 -15.02 8.82 5.54
N TRP A 83 -14.55 10.05 5.79
CA TRP A 83 -13.14 10.40 5.63
C TRP A 83 -12.21 9.62 6.57
N LEU A 84 -12.62 9.37 7.81
CA LEU A 84 -11.90 8.48 8.72
C LEU A 84 -11.86 7.04 8.18
N GLY A 85 -12.97 6.57 7.59
CA GLY A 85 -13.02 5.28 6.91
C GLY A 85 -12.02 5.18 5.75
N VAL A 86 -11.99 6.18 4.86
CA VAL A 86 -11.02 6.27 3.76
C VAL A 86 -9.58 6.25 4.30
N THR A 87 -9.30 7.08 5.30
CA THR A 87 -7.97 7.13 5.92
C THR A 87 -7.59 5.78 6.53
N GLY A 88 -8.52 5.11 7.22
CA GLY A 88 -8.29 3.78 7.79
C GLY A 88 -7.94 2.73 6.73
N ILE A 89 -8.67 2.69 5.62
CA ILE A 89 -8.40 1.79 4.49
C ILE A 89 -7.00 2.08 3.89
N LEU A 90 -6.70 3.36 3.63
CA LEU A 90 -5.42 3.76 3.04
C LEU A 90 -4.23 3.45 3.97
N VAL A 91 -4.37 3.68 5.28
CA VAL A 91 -3.36 3.30 6.29
C VAL A 91 -3.14 1.79 6.30
N LEU A 92 -4.22 1.01 6.35
CA LEU A 92 -4.15 -0.45 6.38
C LEU A 92 -3.51 -0.99 5.10
N PHE A 93 -3.91 -0.47 3.93
CA PHE A 93 -3.32 -0.84 2.64
C PHE A 93 -1.83 -0.45 2.56
N THR A 94 -1.47 0.76 3.01
CA THR A 94 -0.07 1.20 3.08
C THR A 94 0.76 0.28 3.95
N LEU A 95 0.27 -0.09 5.14
CA LEU A 95 0.94 -1.03 6.03
C LEU A 95 1.13 -2.40 5.38
N ALA A 96 0.08 -2.94 4.76
CA ALA A 96 0.12 -4.24 4.09
C ALA A 96 1.20 -4.26 3.00
N LEU A 97 1.21 -3.24 2.13
CA LEU A 97 2.19 -3.13 1.05
C LEU A 97 3.59 -2.81 1.56
N THR A 98 3.73 -2.03 2.64
CA THR A 98 5.04 -1.73 3.24
C THR A 98 5.70 -3.01 3.78
N TRP A 99 4.94 -3.91 4.41
CA TRP A 99 5.49 -5.20 4.85
C TRP A 99 5.87 -6.11 3.67
N LEU A 100 5.15 -6.05 2.55
CA LEU A 100 5.60 -6.71 1.31
C LEU A 100 6.92 -6.10 0.79
N ALA A 101 7.06 -4.78 0.85
CA ALA A 101 8.31 -4.09 0.49
C ALA A 101 9.48 -4.48 1.41
N VAL A 102 9.23 -4.70 2.69
CA VAL A 102 10.21 -5.24 3.63
C VAL A 102 10.70 -6.62 3.18
N ILE A 103 9.79 -7.51 2.77
CA ILE A 103 10.18 -8.82 2.23
C ILE A 103 11.06 -8.65 0.98
N ALA A 104 10.65 -7.78 0.05
CA ALA A 104 11.43 -7.50 -1.16
C ALA A 104 12.83 -6.97 -0.84
N GLY A 105 12.94 -5.99 0.07
CA GLY A 105 14.22 -5.44 0.52
C GLY A 105 15.11 -6.47 1.22
N LEU A 106 14.51 -7.38 2.03
CA LEU A 106 15.24 -8.46 2.68
C LEU A 106 15.71 -9.54 1.73
N THR A 107 15.00 -9.82 0.64
CA THR A 107 15.28 -10.96 -0.27
C THR A 107 16.01 -10.54 -1.55
N ALA A 108 16.00 -9.27 -1.89
CA ALA A 108 16.65 -8.75 -3.08
C ALA A 108 18.16 -9.04 -3.07
N LYS A 109 18.70 -9.30 -4.26
CA LYS A 109 20.14 -9.48 -4.49
C LYS A 109 20.79 -8.24 -5.12
N THR A 110 19.97 -7.37 -5.72
CA THR A 110 20.40 -6.14 -6.40
C THR A 110 19.46 -4.99 -6.05
N VAL A 111 19.93 -3.77 -6.22
CA VAL A 111 19.14 -2.54 -6.08
C VAL A 111 17.90 -2.57 -6.97
N ASP A 112 18.10 -2.95 -8.25
CA ASP A 112 17.01 -3.01 -9.22
C ASP A 112 15.99 -4.10 -8.86
N GLY A 113 16.44 -5.24 -8.33
CA GLY A 113 15.57 -6.30 -7.83
C GLY A 113 14.68 -5.83 -6.66
N ALA A 114 15.24 -5.01 -5.76
CA ALA A 114 14.48 -4.44 -4.66
C ALA A 114 13.38 -3.47 -5.14
N ARG A 115 13.63 -2.74 -6.23
CA ARG A 115 12.66 -1.79 -6.82
C ARG A 115 11.65 -2.48 -7.73
N ALA A 116 12.08 -3.48 -8.49
CA ALA A 116 11.27 -4.16 -9.51
C ALA A 116 9.99 -4.80 -8.96
N PHE A 117 10.00 -5.19 -7.70
CA PHE A 117 8.84 -5.72 -6.98
C PHE A 117 7.63 -4.76 -6.99
N SER A 118 7.86 -3.44 -7.04
CA SER A 118 6.78 -2.45 -7.01
C SER A 118 6.07 -2.28 -8.37
N TYR A 119 6.69 -2.65 -9.48
CA TYR A 119 6.08 -2.48 -10.79
C TYR A 119 4.73 -3.17 -10.94
N PRO A 120 4.59 -4.46 -10.60
CA PRO A 120 3.27 -5.09 -10.63
C PRO A 120 2.22 -4.36 -9.79
N LEU A 121 2.62 -3.85 -8.62
CA LEU A 121 1.72 -3.13 -7.71
C LEU A 121 1.27 -1.78 -8.28
N ILE A 122 2.15 -1.07 -9.00
CA ILE A 122 1.82 0.19 -9.69
C ILE A 122 0.85 -0.05 -10.84
N PHE A 123 0.99 -1.19 -11.54
CA PHE A 123 0.11 -1.53 -12.65
C PHE A 123 -1.24 -2.11 -12.23
N LEU A 124 -1.34 -2.68 -11.03
CA LEU A 124 -2.54 -3.35 -10.56
C LEU A 124 -3.81 -2.46 -10.58
N PRO A 125 -3.78 -1.16 -10.22
CA PRO A 125 -4.93 -0.27 -10.34
C PRO A 125 -5.46 -0.09 -11.76
N PHE A 126 -4.61 -0.24 -12.80
CA PHE A 126 -5.06 -0.13 -14.19
C PHE A 126 -5.91 -1.33 -14.64
N PHE A 127 -5.75 -2.48 -13.97
CA PHE A 127 -6.57 -3.67 -14.18
C PHE A 127 -7.70 -3.77 -13.15
N SER A 128 -8.14 -2.66 -12.57
CA SER A 128 -9.21 -2.58 -11.57
C SER A 128 -10.29 -1.59 -12.02
N SER A 129 -11.32 -1.39 -11.18
CA SER A 129 -12.34 -0.34 -11.38
C SER A 129 -11.81 1.09 -11.21
N ALA A 130 -10.49 1.29 -10.96
CA ALA A 130 -9.92 2.57 -10.60
C ALA A 130 -10.08 3.65 -11.68
N PHE A 131 -9.87 3.29 -12.96
CA PHE A 131 -9.86 4.21 -14.09
C PHE A 131 -10.98 3.93 -15.10
N VAL A 132 -11.40 2.66 -15.22
CA VAL A 132 -12.41 2.21 -16.18
C VAL A 132 -13.38 1.27 -15.46
N PRO A 133 -14.71 1.41 -15.65
CA PRO A 133 -15.67 0.49 -15.07
C PRO A 133 -15.42 -0.95 -15.55
N THR A 134 -15.43 -1.91 -14.63
CA THR A 134 -15.15 -3.33 -14.96
C THR A 134 -16.17 -3.90 -15.96
N THR A 135 -17.37 -3.33 -16.02
CA THR A 135 -18.42 -3.73 -16.96
C THR A 135 -18.06 -3.52 -18.43
N THR A 136 -17.11 -2.62 -18.73
CA THR A 136 -16.64 -2.32 -20.10
C THR A 136 -15.44 -3.16 -20.50
N MET A 137 -14.91 -3.97 -19.60
CA MET A 137 -13.71 -4.79 -19.84
C MET A 137 -14.06 -6.12 -20.53
N PRO A 138 -13.16 -6.68 -21.38
CA PRO A 138 -13.28 -8.03 -21.92
C PRO A 138 -13.38 -9.07 -20.80
N GLY A 139 -14.12 -10.18 -21.05
CA GLY A 139 -14.46 -11.19 -20.04
C GLY A 139 -13.30 -11.65 -19.14
N PRO A 140 -12.13 -12.09 -19.67
CA PRO A 140 -11.02 -12.52 -18.85
C PRO A 140 -10.44 -11.41 -17.96
N VAL A 141 -10.32 -10.19 -18.50
CA VAL A 141 -9.82 -9.02 -17.75
C VAL A 141 -10.81 -8.60 -16.67
N ARG A 142 -12.10 -8.61 -17.01
CA ARG A 142 -13.16 -8.33 -16.05
C ARG A 142 -13.16 -9.30 -14.88
N TRP A 143 -13.05 -10.61 -15.16
CA TRP A 143 -13.00 -11.62 -14.11
C TRP A 143 -11.82 -11.36 -13.16
N PHE A 144 -10.63 -11.04 -13.69
CA PHE A 144 -9.47 -10.68 -12.88
C PHE A 144 -9.73 -9.40 -12.07
N ALA A 145 -10.27 -8.35 -12.72
CA ALA A 145 -10.58 -7.07 -12.09
C ALA A 145 -11.57 -7.23 -10.93
N ASP A 146 -12.63 -8.01 -11.11
CA ASP A 146 -13.67 -8.20 -10.10
C ASP A 146 -13.19 -9.06 -8.91
N ASN A 147 -12.16 -9.90 -9.09
CA ASN A 147 -11.65 -10.80 -8.04
C ASN A 147 -10.34 -10.33 -7.38
N GLN A 148 -9.80 -9.19 -7.75
CA GLN A 148 -8.59 -8.65 -7.15
C GLN A 148 -8.88 -7.67 -5.99
N PRO A 149 -7.98 -7.55 -5.01
CA PRO A 149 -8.20 -6.70 -3.84
C PRO A 149 -8.35 -5.20 -4.15
N VAL A 150 -7.70 -4.72 -5.23
CA VAL A 150 -7.66 -3.28 -5.56
C VAL A 150 -9.03 -2.76 -5.95
N THR A 151 -9.83 -3.55 -6.67
CA THR A 151 -11.19 -3.15 -7.06
C THR A 151 -12.07 -2.89 -5.83
N SER A 152 -12.12 -3.83 -4.89
CA SER A 152 -12.90 -3.67 -3.65
C SER A 152 -12.41 -2.47 -2.81
N ILE A 153 -11.10 -2.21 -2.78
CA ILE A 153 -10.54 -1.03 -2.09
C ILE A 153 -10.98 0.26 -2.77
N VAL A 154 -10.84 0.33 -4.09
CA VAL A 154 -11.22 1.51 -4.89
C VAL A 154 -12.71 1.81 -4.77
N ASP A 155 -13.54 0.80 -4.89
CA ASP A 155 -15.00 0.96 -4.84
C ASP A 155 -15.47 1.34 -3.43
N SER A 156 -14.84 0.80 -2.38
CA SER A 156 -15.10 1.21 -1.00
C SER A 156 -14.73 2.68 -0.75
N ILE A 157 -13.55 3.12 -1.22
CA ILE A 157 -13.10 4.51 -1.09
C ILE A 157 -14.05 5.44 -1.88
N ARG A 158 -14.42 5.04 -3.09
CA ARG A 158 -15.35 5.81 -3.94
C ARG A 158 -16.72 5.97 -3.27
N ALA A 159 -17.29 4.90 -2.74
CA ALA A 159 -18.56 4.93 -2.03
C ALA A 159 -18.49 5.85 -0.79
N LEU A 160 -17.44 5.73 0.02
CA LEU A 160 -17.22 6.59 1.18
C LEU A 160 -17.10 8.07 0.80
N LEU A 161 -16.30 8.41 -0.22
CA LEU A 161 -16.13 9.80 -0.68
C LEU A 161 -17.38 10.39 -1.29
N ALA A 162 -18.24 9.57 -1.90
CA ALA A 162 -19.54 9.97 -2.43
C ALA A 162 -20.63 10.08 -1.35
N GLY A 163 -20.37 9.66 -0.12
CA GLY A 163 -21.37 9.58 0.94
C GLY A 163 -22.45 8.53 0.69
N ALA A 164 -22.15 7.56 -0.19
CA ALA A 164 -23.05 6.46 -0.52
C ALA A 164 -22.96 5.32 0.51
N PRO A 165 -24.01 4.50 0.67
CA PRO A 165 -23.95 3.36 1.57
C PRO A 165 -22.87 2.39 1.09
N VAL A 166 -21.97 2.02 2.00
CA VAL A 166 -20.87 1.10 1.72
C VAL A 166 -21.40 -0.33 1.87
N GLY A 167 -21.37 -1.09 0.78
CA GLY A 167 -21.84 -2.47 0.73
C GLY A 167 -20.83 -3.48 1.31
N SER A 168 -20.94 -4.74 0.86
CA SER A 168 -20.01 -5.81 1.22
C SER A 168 -18.55 -5.56 0.80
N GLU A 169 -18.33 -4.68 -0.18
CA GLU A 169 -17.00 -4.34 -0.72
C GLU A 169 -16.03 -3.84 0.34
N LEU A 170 -16.52 -3.09 1.33
CA LEU A 170 -15.71 -2.63 2.45
C LEU A 170 -15.13 -3.80 3.26
N TRP A 171 -15.96 -4.79 3.56
CA TRP A 171 -15.52 -5.96 4.33
C TRP A 171 -14.54 -6.81 3.54
N VAL A 172 -14.75 -6.93 2.23
CA VAL A 172 -13.83 -7.61 1.31
C VAL A 172 -12.50 -6.87 1.25
N ALA A 173 -12.52 -5.54 1.11
CA ALA A 173 -11.30 -4.71 1.12
C ALA A 173 -10.52 -4.84 2.42
N LEU A 174 -11.20 -4.77 3.57
CA LEU A 174 -10.58 -4.92 4.88
C LEU A 174 -10.01 -6.33 5.08
N ALA A 175 -10.74 -7.37 4.65
CA ALA A 175 -10.27 -8.74 4.73
C ALA A 175 -9.01 -8.97 3.90
N TRP A 176 -8.96 -8.45 2.66
CA TRP A 176 -7.78 -8.52 1.81
C TRP A 176 -6.59 -7.78 2.42
N CYS A 177 -6.77 -6.52 2.82
CA CYS A 177 -5.70 -5.71 3.41
C CYS A 177 -5.15 -6.36 4.69
N THR A 178 -6.04 -6.83 5.58
CA THR A 178 -5.65 -7.48 6.83
C THR A 178 -4.96 -8.82 6.57
N GLY A 179 -5.48 -9.62 5.65
CA GLY A 179 -4.88 -10.90 5.25
C GLY A 179 -3.47 -10.72 4.69
N ILE A 180 -3.30 -9.78 3.74
CA ILE A 180 -1.99 -9.45 3.17
C ILE A 180 -1.04 -8.95 4.27
N LEU A 181 -1.51 -8.07 5.16
CA LEU A 181 -0.72 -7.54 6.26
C LEU A 181 -0.21 -8.64 7.18
N ILE A 182 -1.09 -9.54 7.63
CA ILE A 182 -0.72 -10.64 8.54
C ILE A 182 0.29 -11.57 7.88
N VAL A 183 0.03 -11.98 6.64
CA VAL A 183 0.92 -12.88 5.89
C VAL A 183 2.27 -12.22 5.64
N ALA A 184 2.26 -10.97 5.16
CA ALA A 184 3.50 -10.23 4.87
C ALA A 184 4.33 -9.99 6.15
N PHE A 185 3.69 -9.61 7.25
CA PHE A 185 4.35 -9.44 8.54
C PHE A 185 4.99 -10.75 9.03
N ALA A 186 4.23 -11.85 9.03
CA ALA A 186 4.73 -13.15 9.46
C ALA A 186 5.92 -13.65 8.61
N LEU A 187 5.81 -13.49 7.28
CA LEU A 187 6.89 -13.85 6.36
C LEU A 187 8.13 -12.95 6.54
N ALA A 188 7.94 -11.65 6.63
CA ALA A 188 9.04 -10.71 6.86
C ALA A 188 9.80 -11.04 8.15
N MET A 189 9.09 -11.28 9.24
CA MET A 189 9.70 -11.66 10.53
C MET A 189 10.41 -13.01 10.47
N ARG A 190 9.86 -13.99 9.73
CA ARG A 190 10.50 -15.29 9.53
C ARG A 190 11.79 -15.17 8.72
N ILE A 191 11.78 -14.42 7.63
CA ILE A 191 12.96 -14.18 6.77
C ILE A 191 14.02 -13.42 7.56
N TYR A 192 13.62 -12.38 8.28
CA TYR A 192 14.51 -11.58 9.10
C TYR A 192 15.23 -12.41 10.16
N ARG A 193 14.50 -13.27 10.91
CA ARG A 193 15.08 -14.16 11.91
C ARG A 193 16.07 -15.16 11.31
N ARG A 194 15.79 -15.68 10.10
CA ARG A 194 16.71 -16.64 9.43
C ARG A 194 17.98 -15.98 8.88
N ARG A 195 17.94 -14.67 8.64
CA ARG A 195 19.09 -13.95 8.10
C ARG A 195 20.06 -13.45 9.16
N ILE A 196 19.57 -13.28 10.38
CA ILE A 196 20.32 -12.70 11.51
C ILE A 196 20.66 -13.76 12.58
N GLY A 197 19.99 -14.90 12.60
CA GLY A 197 20.27 -16.05 13.42
C GLY A 197 21.15 -17.03 12.71
#